data_63ccab398034ad72d619161994e99bc9
#
_entry.id   63ccab398034ad72d619161994e99bc9
#
_cell.length_a   1.000
_cell.length_b   1.000
_cell.length_c   1.000
_cell.angle_alpha   90.00
_cell.angle_beta   90.00
_cell.angle_gamma   90.00
#
_symmetry.space_group_name_H-M   'P 1'
#
loop_
_entity.id
_entity.type
_entity.pdbx_description
1 polymer ?
#
loop_
_entity_poly.entity_id
_entity_poly.type
_entity_poly.pdbx_seq_one_letter_code
_entity_poly.pdbx_strand_id
1 'polypeptide(L)'
;MINCQIIQDGKIKDQVVQMSGLEFRDNHGIQRSNQIETSILEASLNEWHYDKFGIMRQHFHGKEDNTGFQVMHEVRPALMFSIATKGFGSKDVYSGKGRSQELLWRTGDANLCFISGEGGLNVNLSRNLSLDILSIVIPQQFIENLMGYN
;
A
#
# COMPACT_ATOMS: atom_id res chain seq x y z
N MET A 1 -10.40 5.84 7.10
CA MET A 1 -11.06 4.54 6.79
C MET A 1 -10.57 4.10 5.44
N ILE A 2 -10.08 2.90 5.31
CA ILE A 2 -9.60 2.33 4.05
C ILE A 2 -10.59 1.26 3.62
N ASN A 3 -11.05 1.36 2.38
CA ASN A 3 -11.86 0.34 1.74
C ASN A 3 -10.94 -0.58 0.93
N CYS A 4 -10.96 -1.87 1.25
CA CYS A 4 -10.21 -2.89 0.54
C CYS A 4 -11.15 -3.79 -0.25
N GLN A 5 -10.80 -4.06 -1.48
CA GLN A 5 -11.54 -4.96 -2.36
C GLN A 5 -10.62 -6.07 -2.87
N ILE A 6 -11.15 -7.28 -2.89
CA ILE A 6 -10.49 -8.42 -3.50
C ILE A 6 -11.11 -8.64 -4.86
N ILE A 7 -10.27 -8.67 -5.88
CA ILE A 7 -10.68 -8.73 -7.29
C ILE A 7 -10.13 -10.01 -7.91
N GLN A 8 -10.94 -10.69 -8.68
CA GLN A 8 -10.52 -11.79 -9.53
C GLN A 8 -11.12 -11.62 -10.93
N ASP A 9 -10.29 -11.73 -11.95
CA ASP A 9 -10.69 -11.56 -13.35
C ASP A 9 -11.46 -10.25 -13.59
N GLY A 10 -11.02 -9.16 -12.95
CA GLY A 10 -11.63 -7.84 -13.05
C GLY A 10 -12.96 -7.67 -12.31
N LYS A 11 -13.39 -8.66 -11.53
CA LYS A 11 -14.64 -8.62 -10.76
C LYS A 11 -14.36 -8.60 -9.26
N ILE A 12 -15.09 -7.77 -8.53
CA ILE A 12 -15.04 -7.75 -7.07
C ILE A 12 -15.61 -9.06 -6.54
N LYS A 13 -14.80 -9.81 -5.80
CA LYS A 13 -15.18 -11.07 -5.16
C LYS A 13 -15.49 -10.90 -3.69
N ASP A 14 -14.80 -9.98 -3.02
CA ASP A 14 -15.02 -9.72 -1.61
C ASP A 14 -14.70 -8.25 -1.29
N GLN A 15 -15.37 -7.74 -0.28
CA GLN A 15 -15.15 -6.41 0.25
C GLN A 15 -14.73 -6.55 1.71
N VAL A 16 -13.50 -6.23 2.00
CA VAL A 16 -13.00 -6.22 3.38
C VAL A 16 -13.11 -4.81 3.92
N VAL A 17 -13.98 -4.65 4.89
CA VAL A 17 -14.18 -3.38 5.56
C VAL A 17 -13.07 -3.16 6.58
N GLN A 18 -12.33 -2.06 6.43
CA GLN A 18 -11.42 -1.49 7.40
C GLN A 18 -10.08 -2.21 7.63
N MET A 19 -9.12 -1.88 6.80
CA MET A 19 -7.74 -1.76 7.28
C MET A 19 -7.55 -0.33 7.83
N SER A 20 -6.87 -0.20 8.97
CA SER A 20 -6.47 1.11 9.47
C SER A 20 -5.50 1.72 8.45
N GLY A 21 -5.81 2.89 7.95
CA GLY A 21 -4.96 3.59 7.01
C GLY A 21 -3.78 4.26 7.68
N LEU A 22 -2.88 4.75 6.84
CA LEU A 22 -1.83 5.70 7.20
C LEU A 22 -2.45 7.00 7.75
N GLU A 23 -3.20 6.89 8.81
CA GLU A 23 -3.58 8.04 9.60
C GLU A 23 -2.38 8.41 10.46
N PHE A 24 -1.57 9.33 9.96
CA PHE A 24 -0.57 10.02 10.77
C PHE A 24 -1.29 10.88 11.79
N ARG A 25 -1.81 10.24 12.82
CA ARG A 25 -2.23 10.92 14.04
C ARG A 25 -1.02 10.97 14.97
N ASP A 26 -1.01 11.91 15.91
CA ASP A 26 0.03 12.14 16.92
C ASP A 26 0.27 10.93 17.86
N ASN A 27 0.25 9.74 17.34
CA ASN A 27 0.34 8.49 18.06
C ASN A 27 1.72 7.87 17.84
N HIS A 28 2.68 8.31 18.63
CA HIS A 28 4.03 7.75 18.63
C HIS A 28 4.05 6.27 18.99
N GLY A 29 4.80 5.48 18.23
CA GLY A 29 5.11 4.10 18.57
C GLY A 29 3.96 3.12 18.42
N ILE A 30 2.90 3.44 17.68
CA ILE A 30 1.82 2.51 17.45
C ILE A 30 2.21 1.53 16.36
N GLN A 31 2.18 0.26 16.72
CA GLN A 31 2.22 -0.84 15.80
C GLN A 31 0.81 -1.31 15.51
N ARG A 32 0.46 -1.44 14.24
CA ARG A 32 -0.79 -2.02 13.76
C ARG A 32 -0.52 -3.19 12.84
N SER A 33 -1.29 -4.25 12.99
CA SER A 33 -1.21 -5.42 12.14
C SER A 33 -2.61 -5.79 11.67
N ASN A 34 -2.77 -5.93 10.36
CA ASN A 34 -4.00 -6.41 9.73
C ASN A 34 -3.66 -7.60 8.85
N GLN A 35 -4.48 -8.62 8.92
CA GLN A 35 -4.36 -9.82 8.10
C GLN A 35 -5.69 -10.14 7.45
N ILE A 36 -5.64 -10.46 6.18
CA ILE A 36 -6.78 -10.88 5.36
C ILE A 36 -6.43 -12.20 4.75
N GLU A 37 -7.30 -13.17 4.90
CA GLU A 37 -7.18 -14.47 4.27
C GLU A 37 -8.52 -14.85 3.63
N THR A 38 -8.48 -15.11 2.34
CA THR A 38 -9.62 -15.59 1.56
C THR A 38 -9.24 -16.83 0.76
N SER A 39 -10.21 -17.40 0.04
CA SER A 39 -9.95 -18.54 -0.84
C SER A 39 -9.03 -18.21 -2.03
N ILE A 40 -8.91 -16.93 -2.41
CA ILE A 40 -8.18 -16.49 -3.61
C ILE A 40 -6.93 -15.66 -3.32
N LEU A 41 -6.85 -15.03 -2.15
CA LEU A 41 -5.76 -14.12 -1.78
C LEU A 41 -5.49 -14.17 -0.28
N GLU A 42 -4.22 -14.03 0.06
CA GLU A 42 -3.76 -13.71 1.40
C GLU A 42 -3.03 -12.37 1.35
N ALA A 43 -3.32 -11.49 2.30
CA ALA A 43 -2.65 -10.21 2.43
C ALA A 43 -2.41 -9.88 3.90
N SER A 44 -1.28 -9.27 4.21
CA SER A 44 -1.00 -8.70 5.52
C SER A 44 -0.37 -7.33 5.41
N LEU A 45 -0.74 -6.47 6.33
CA LEU A 45 -0.22 -5.12 6.46
C LEU A 45 0.24 -4.90 7.90
N ASN A 46 1.52 -4.66 8.08
CA ASN A 46 2.08 -4.26 9.35
C ASN A 46 2.57 -2.81 9.25
N GLU A 47 2.17 -1.99 10.19
CA GLU A 47 2.47 -0.57 10.23
C GLU A 47 3.12 -0.21 11.56
N TRP A 48 4.18 0.62 11.48
CA TRP A 48 4.83 1.24 12.62
C TRP A 48 4.79 2.75 12.43
N HIS A 49 4.15 3.45 13.35
CA HIS A 49 4.01 4.90 13.29
C HIS A 49 4.98 5.56 14.26
N TYR A 50 5.80 6.43 13.72
CA TYR A 50 6.72 7.29 14.47
C TYR A 50 6.27 8.74 14.38
N ASP A 51 6.91 9.63 15.11
CA ASP A 51 6.56 11.06 15.15
C ASP A 51 6.51 11.71 13.74
N LYS A 52 7.47 11.38 12.91
CA LYS A 52 7.73 12.11 11.66
C LYS A 52 7.67 11.25 10.41
N PHE A 53 7.51 9.96 10.55
CA PHE A 53 7.43 9.02 9.43
C PHE A 53 6.72 7.74 9.86
N GLY A 54 6.31 6.97 8.89
CA GLY A 54 5.78 5.63 9.09
C GLY A 54 6.58 4.59 8.32
N ILE A 55 6.56 3.37 8.80
CA ILE A 55 7.08 2.19 8.10
C ILE A 55 5.92 1.24 7.87
N MET A 56 5.79 0.72 6.66
CA MET A 56 4.82 -0.31 6.30
C MET A 56 5.52 -1.52 5.74
N ARG A 57 5.12 -2.69 6.19
CA ARG A 57 5.44 -3.95 5.53
C ARG A 57 4.16 -4.57 5.00
N GLN A 58 4.11 -4.79 3.71
CA GLN A 58 2.99 -5.40 3.01
C GLN A 58 3.41 -6.75 2.46
N HIS A 59 2.57 -7.75 2.68
CA HIS A 59 2.71 -9.09 2.11
C HIS A 59 1.44 -9.44 1.35
N PHE A 60 1.61 -9.93 0.13
CA PHE A 60 0.51 -10.41 -0.71
C PHE A 60 0.86 -11.78 -1.28
N HIS A 61 -0.08 -12.68 -1.26
CA HIS A 61 0.06 -14.00 -1.87
C HIS A 61 -1.21 -14.36 -2.65
N GLY A 62 -1.05 -14.58 -3.95
CA GLY A 62 -2.13 -15.04 -4.83
C GLY A 62 -2.33 -16.55 -4.72
N LYS A 63 -3.55 -16.99 -4.43
CA LYS A 63 -3.94 -18.40 -4.42
C LYS A 63 -4.57 -18.85 -5.73
N GLU A 64 -5.06 -17.89 -6.50
CA GLU A 64 -5.66 -18.08 -7.82
C GLU A 64 -5.06 -17.10 -8.82
N ASP A 65 -5.22 -17.39 -10.13
CA ASP A 65 -4.76 -16.50 -11.19
C ASP A 65 -5.59 -15.21 -11.26
N ASN A 66 -4.97 -14.14 -11.78
CA ASN A 66 -5.58 -12.82 -11.95
C ASN A 66 -6.23 -12.28 -10.67
N THR A 67 -5.57 -12.49 -9.55
CA THR A 67 -6.04 -12.00 -8.25
C THR A 67 -5.51 -10.59 -8.02
N GLY A 68 -6.40 -9.68 -7.64
CA GLY A 68 -6.08 -8.31 -7.30
C GLY A 68 -6.50 -7.96 -5.88
N PHE A 69 -5.70 -7.10 -5.27
CA PHE A 69 -6.02 -6.45 -4.01
C PHE A 69 -6.04 -4.95 -4.26
N GLN A 70 -7.20 -4.33 -4.12
CA GLN A 70 -7.38 -2.91 -4.33
C GLN A 70 -7.65 -2.21 -3.01
N VAL A 71 -6.86 -1.20 -2.73
CA VAL A 71 -7.03 -0.30 -1.58
C VAL A 71 -7.37 1.08 -2.09
N MET A 72 -8.49 1.63 -1.66
CA MET A 72 -8.90 3.01 -1.94
C MET A 72 -8.91 3.77 -0.63
N HIS A 73 -8.17 4.86 -0.57
CA HIS A 73 -8.08 5.68 0.64
C HIS A 73 -7.83 7.15 0.30
N GLU A 74 -8.28 8.01 1.18
CA GLU A 74 -7.87 9.40 1.20
C GLU A 74 -6.57 9.51 1.99
N VAL A 75 -5.52 10.00 1.34
CA VAL A 75 -4.18 10.11 1.95
C VAL A 75 -3.80 11.57 2.11
N ARG A 76 -3.23 11.89 3.27
CA ARG A 76 -2.48 13.14 3.40
C ARG A 76 -1.26 13.10 2.47
N PRO A 77 -0.89 14.24 1.88
CA PRO A 77 0.27 14.31 1.00
C PRO A 77 1.52 13.75 1.69
N ALA A 78 2.18 12.82 1.05
CA ALA A 78 3.36 12.15 1.59
C ALA A 78 4.31 11.69 0.49
N LEU A 79 5.59 11.61 0.81
CA LEU A 79 6.59 10.93 0.01
C LEU A 79 6.69 9.48 0.48
N MET A 80 6.59 8.55 -0.43
CA MET A 80 6.68 7.13 -0.14
C MET A 80 7.86 6.51 -0.92
N PHE A 81 8.80 5.96 -0.17
CA PHE A 81 9.86 5.12 -0.71
C PHE A 81 9.52 3.66 -0.43
N SER A 82 9.48 2.84 -1.46
CA SER A 82 9.13 1.43 -1.37
C SER A 82 10.17 0.55 -2.03
N ILE A 83 10.42 -0.60 -1.44
CA ILE A 83 11.30 -1.63 -1.99
C ILE A 83 10.61 -3.00 -1.93
N ALA A 84 10.67 -3.75 -3.01
CA ALA A 84 10.26 -5.15 -3.01
C ALA A 84 11.35 -6.00 -2.36
N THR A 85 11.08 -6.52 -1.18
CA THR A 85 12.03 -7.34 -0.43
C THR A 85 12.01 -8.79 -0.85
N LYS A 86 10.89 -9.24 -1.43
CA LYS A 86 10.72 -10.61 -1.92
C LYS A 86 9.59 -10.67 -2.95
N GLY A 87 9.78 -11.47 -3.98
CA GLY A 87 8.72 -11.94 -4.85
C GLY A 87 8.62 -11.17 -6.16
N PHE A 88 7.44 -11.31 -6.77
CA PHE A 88 7.08 -10.76 -8.07
C PHE A 88 5.61 -10.42 -8.10
N GLY A 89 5.26 -9.29 -8.68
CA GLY A 89 3.89 -8.86 -8.87
C GLY A 89 3.82 -7.52 -9.58
N SER A 90 2.63 -7.10 -9.95
CA SER A 90 2.39 -5.75 -10.44
C SER A 90 1.67 -4.92 -9.39
N LYS A 91 1.99 -3.65 -9.34
CA LYS A 91 1.41 -2.68 -8.44
C LYS A 91 1.06 -1.42 -9.21
N ASP A 92 -0.21 -1.06 -9.22
CA ASP A 92 -0.68 0.20 -9.77
C ASP A 92 -0.84 1.22 -8.63
N VAL A 93 -0.31 2.38 -8.82
CA VAL A 93 -0.52 3.52 -7.91
C VAL A 93 -1.48 4.50 -8.59
N TYR A 94 -2.62 4.74 -7.99
CA TYR A 94 -3.58 5.72 -8.45
C TYR A 94 -3.36 7.04 -7.70
N SER A 95 -3.20 8.12 -8.42
CA SER A 95 -3.39 9.46 -7.88
C SER A 95 -4.76 9.98 -8.28
N GLY A 96 -5.41 10.78 -7.43
CA GLY A 96 -6.82 11.19 -7.50
C GLY A 96 -7.34 11.89 -8.74
N LYS A 97 -6.65 11.81 -9.87
CA LYS A 97 -7.11 12.32 -11.18
C LYS A 97 -7.10 11.26 -12.27
N GLY A 98 -7.26 9.99 -11.91
CA GLY A 98 -7.42 8.90 -12.86
C GLY A 98 -6.14 8.50 -13.60
N ARG A 99 -4.98 8.99 -13.20
CA ARG A 99 -3.70 8.53 -13.72
C ARG A 99 -3.19 7.39 -12.86
N SER A 100 -3.27 6.17 -13.38
CA SER A 100 -2.59 5.02 -12.79
C SER A 100 -1.25 4.82 -13.47
N GLN A 101 -0.25 4.49 -12.69
CA GLN A 101 1.03 3.99 -13.18
C GLN A 101 1.17 2.55 -12.75
N GLU A 102 1.24 1.64 -13.71
CA GLU A 102 1.56 0.24 -13.42
C GLU A 102 3.08 0.10 -13.22
N LEU A 103 3.45 -0.48 -12.11
CA LEU A 103 4.82 -0.82 -11.77
C LEU A 103 4.94 -2.32 -11.64
N LEU A 104 5.83 -2.92 -12.41
CA LEU A 104 6.20 -4.31 -12.24
C LEU A 104 7.27 -4.41 -11.16
N TRP A 105 6.99 -5.21 -10.14
CA TRP A 105 7.86 -5.35 -8.99
C TRP A 105 8.53 -6.71 -8.96
N ARG A 106 9.83 -6.72 -8.78
CA ARG A 106 10.65 -7.90 -8.52
C ARG A 106 11.51 -7.65 -7.30
N THR A 107 11.98 -8.70 -6.67
CA THR A 107 12.91 -8.59 -5.54
C THR A 107 14.05 -7.63 -5.85
N GLY A 108 14.24 -6.63 -5.00
CA GLY A 108 15.24 -5.58 -5.14
C GLY A 108 14.79 -4.33 -5.89
N ASP A 109 13.65 -4.34 -6.58
CA ASP A 109 13.11 -3.14 -7.22
C ASP A 109 12.68 -2.14 -6.16
N ALA A 110 12.99 -0.87 -6.39
CA ALA A 110 12.63 0.24 -5.52
C ALA A 110 11.94 1.35 -6.29
N ASN A 111 11.04 2.05 -5.62
CA ASN A 111 10.32 3.18 -6.17
C ASN A 111 10.19 4.30 -5.15
N LEU A 112 10.24 5.51 -5.65
CA LEU A 112 9.96 6.74 -4.90
C LEU A 112 8.77 7.43 -5.56
N CYS A 113 7.70 7.63 -4.82
CA CYS A 113 6.52 8.32 -5.33
C CYS A 113 5.97 9.33 -4.32
N PHE A 114 5.32 10.35 -4.85
CA PHE A 114 4.55 11.30 -4.06
C PHE A 114 3.08 10.91 -4.12
N ILE A 115 2.47 10.77 -2.96
CA ILE A 115 1.05 10.40 -2.82
C ILE A 115 0.30 11.61 -2.31
N SER A 116 -0.80 11.98 -2.94
CA SER A 116 -1.65 13.08 -2.48
C SER A 116 -3.13 12.86 -2.83
N GLY A 117 -4.00 13.30 -1.94
CA GLY A 117 -5.45 13.30 -2.14
C GLY A 117 -6.08 11.91 -2.11
N GLU A 118 -7.11 11.73 -2.91
CA GLU A 118 -7.71 10.41 -3.13
C GLU A 118 -6.72 9.56 -3.93
N GLY A 119 -6.27 8.50 -3.33
CA GLY A 119 -5.33 7.58 -3.93
C GLY A 119 -5.75 6.14 -3.73
N GLY A 120 -5.12 5.26 -4.46
CA GLY A 120 -5.35 3.84 -4.34
C GLY A 120 -4.12 3.05 -4.69
N LEU A 121 -4.13 1.84 -4.24
CA LEU A 121 -3.15 0.83 -4.54
C LEU A 121 -3.89 -0.37 -5.11
N ASN A 122 -3.45 -0.84 -6.25
CA ASN A 122 -3.91 -2.09 -6.82
C ASN A 122 -2.71 -3.03 -6.98
N VAL A 123 -2.80 -4.20 -6.39
CA VAL A 123 -1.78 -5.24 -6.50
C VAL A 123 -2.36 -6.41 -7.27
N ASN A 124 -1.71 -6.83 -8.35
CA ASN A 124 -2.12 -7.96 -9.16
C ASN A 124 -1.10 -9.09 -9.05
N LEU A 125 -1.60 -10.29 -8.81
CA LEU A 125 -0.80 -11.49 -8.59
C LEU A 125 -1.32 -12.65 -9.42
N SER A 126 -0.42 -13.52 -9.84
CA SER A 126 -0.75 -14.82 -10.38
C SER A 126 -0.74 -15.88 -9.27
N ARG A 127 -1.32 -17.04 -9.56
CA ARG A 127 -1.35 -18.17 -8.62
C ARG A 127 0.06 -18.52 -8.10
N ASN A 128 0.16 -18.72 -6.79
CA ASN A 128 1.39 -19.07 -6.08
C ASN A 128 2.49 -18.01 -6.14
N LEU A 129 2.21 -16.81 -6.60
CA LEU A 129 3.14 -15.69 -6.53
C LEU A 129 2.89 -14.87 -5.26
N SER A 130 3.97 -14.44 -4.67
CA SER A 130 3.97 -13.56 -3.50
C SER A 130 4.75 -12.29 -3.81
N LEU A 131 4.37 -11.21 -3.15
CA LEU A 131 5.05 -9.93 -3.21
C LEU A 131 5.14 -9.33 -1.80
N ASP A 132 6.35 -9.10 -1.33
CA ASP A 132 6.63 -8.42 -0.07
C ASP A 132 7.21 -7.05 -0.37
N ILE A 133 6.59 -6.01 0.18
CA ILE A 133 7.02 -4.62 0.01
C ILE A 133 7.27 -4.00 1.38
N LEU A 134 8.41 -3.36 1.53
CA LEU A 134 8.73 -2.48 2.65
C LEU A 134 8.66 -1.03 2.17
N SER A 135 7.90 -0.21 2.86
CA SER A 135 7.74 1.20 2.52
C SER A 135 8.05 2.10 3.70
N ILE A 136 8.70 3.22 3.41
CA ILE A 136 8.85 4.34 4.34
C ILE A 136 8.00 5.48 3.81
N VAL A 137 7.15 6.03 4.67
CA VAL A 137 6.22 7.10 4.31
C VAL A 137 6.53 8.33 5.14
N ILE A 138 6.82 9.44 4.47
CA ILE A 138 7.22 10.71 5.08
C ILE A 138 6.16 11.76 4.71
N PRO A 139 5.41 12.29 5.71
CA PRO A 139 4.43 13.34 5.46
C PRO A 139 5.06 14.57 4.80
N GLN A 140 4.37 15.18 3.85
CA GLN A 140 4.81 16.40 3.17
C GLN A 140 5.16 17.50 4.17
N GLN A 141 4.33 17.71 5.17
CA GLN A 141 4.56 18.73 6.19
C GLN A 141 5.91 18.58 6.88
N PHE A 142 6.35 17.35 7.14
CA PHE A 142 7.67 17.12 7.72
C PHE A 142 8.81 17.52 6.77
N ILE A 143 8.66 17.19 5.48
CA ILE A 143 9.64 17.60 4.45
C ILE A 143 9.70 19.11 4.33
N GLU A 144 8.57 19.78 4.29
CA GLU A 144 8.47 21.25 4.22
C GLU A 144 9.13 21.91 5.43
N ASN A 145 8.91 21.37 6.62
CA ASN A 145 9.55 21.87 7.85
C ASN A 145 11.08 21.73 7.80
N LEU A 146 11.60 20.61 7.29
CA LEU A 146 13.02 20.40 7.11
C LEU A 146 13.66 21.37 6.11
N MET A 147 12.92 21.72 5.07
CA MET A 147 13.36 22.64 4.02
C MET A 147 13.16 24.12 4.39
N GLY A 148 12.56 24.42 5.54
CA GLY A 148 12.26 25.78 5.99
C GLY A 148 11.08 26.45 5.28
N TYR A 149 10.26 25.68 4.61
CA TYR A 149 8.97 26.18 4.08
C TYR A 149 7.92 26.08 5.19
N ASN A 150 7.55 27.22 5.70
CA ASN A 150 6.47 27.33 6.68
C ASN A 150 5.16 27.75 5.98
#